data_a6f088c6411eb09d861eccb7c092c225
#
_entry.id   a6f088c6411eb09d861eccb7c092c225
#
_cell.length_a   1.000
_cell.length_b   1.000
_cell.length_c   1.000
_cell.angle_alpha   90.00
_cell.angle_beta   90.00
_cell.angle_gamma   90.00
#
_symmetry.space_group_name_H-M   'P 1'
#
loop_
_entity.id
_entity.type
_entity.pdbx_description
1 polymer ?
#
loop_
_entity_poly.entity_id
_entity_poly.type
_entity_poly.pdbx_seq_one_letter_code
_entity_poly.pdbx_strand_id
1 'polypeptide(L)'
;RVKTLHPKIHAGILHDRQNKKHQSEMSKKNFPPIDLIVVNFYPFQKIVTNTKNPEKIVENIDIGGPTMVRAAAKNFKNVSIVTSRNDYKSLIKELETFKGKTSLKFRELMSSKAFGLTAYYDAMIANWFNKKLKIEFPERKTIFGRKLQKLRYGENPHQQSSVYVSDYDDKQLGLNQVHGKELSYNNYNDTFASLEILSSLKKNSGTVIIKHANPCGVSENKVPLISFKNAYASDPVSAFGGVIACNYKINKKIASEINKNFLEVILAKGFDKESLKILKTKKNLRVIDISNFKLKNHTSIKSFDGSFLLQCKNTIVIDKKKLRCVTKLKPNKKDLAEIQFAFNVCKHVKSNAIVLCNSFSTIGIGAGQPSRLDSCKIAVQKAKHFQFSKIKNSIAASDAFFPFTDGINILIKAGVKTIIQPGGSIRDQEVINVANKAKIKMLFTGIRHFNH
;
A
#
# COMPACT_ATOMS: atom_id res chain seq x y z
N ARG A 1 -39.44 -5.48 9.23
CA ARG A 1 -38.37 -4.86 8.43
C ARG A 1 -38.74 -3.51 7.81
N VAL A 2 -39.97 -3.26 7.49
CA VAL A 2 -40.45 -2.00 6.88
C VAL A 2 -40.91 -0.93 7.89
N LYS A 3 -40.81 -1.20 9.20
CA LYS A 3 -41.35 -0.30 10.26
C LYS A 3 -40.77 1.12 10.18
N THR A 4 -39.50 1.25 9.87
CA THR A 4 -38.79 2.54 9.80
C THR A 4 -39.04 3.32 8.50
N LEU A 5 -39.75 2.74 7.53
CA LEU A 5 -40.13 3.38 6.26
C LEU A 5 -41.56 3.93 6.28
N HIS A 6 -42.22 3.91 7.42
CA HIS A 6 -43.58 4.41 7.55
C HIS A 6 -43.69 5.90 7.28
N PRO A 7 -44.67 6.40 6.49
CA PRO A 7 -44.78 7.83 6.17
C PRO A 7 -44.84 8.76 7.38
N LYS A 8 -45.40 8.33 8.50
CA LYS A 8 -45.46 9.09 9.74
C LYS A 8 -44.06 9.45 10.26
N ILE A 9 -43.11 8.51 10.16
CA ILE A 9 -41.70 8.72 10.57
C ILE A 9 -41.03 9.72 9.64
N HIS A 10 -41.09 9.48 8.33
CA HIS A 10 -40.42 10.36 7.36
C HIS A 10 -41.03 11.76 7.28
N ALA A 11 -42.36 11.88 7.41
CA ALA A 11 -43.01 13.19 7.52
C ALA A 11 -42.60 13.92 8.79
N GLY A 12 -42.51 13.21 9.94
CA GLY A 12 -42.01 13.78 11.20
C GLY A 12 -40.59 14.32 11.11
N ILE A 13 -39.73 13.65 10.31
CA ILE A 13 -38.34 14.06 10.09
C ILE A 13 -38.21 15.20 9.08
N LEU A 14 -38.94 15.12 7.94
CA LEU A 14 -38.70 15.96 6.77
C LEU A 14 -39.51 17.24 6.70
N HIS A 15 -40.59 17.39 7.49
CA HIS A 15 -41.40 18.59 7.42
C HIS A 15 -40.61 19.85 7.80
N ASP A 16 -40.80 20.90 7.02
CA ASP A 16 -40.28 22.22 7.35
C ASP A 16 -41.17 22.89 8.38
N ARG A 17 -40.61 23.19 9.56
CA ARG A 17 -41.34 23.77 10.71
C ARG A 17 -41.72 25.22 10.52
N GLN A 18 -41.19 25.91 9.51
CA GLN A 18 -41.54 27.27 9.16
C GLN A 18 -42.64 27.33 8.08
N ASN A 19 -42.89 26.19 7.41
CA ASN A 19 -43.88 26.11 6.35
C ASN A 19 -45.28 25.78 6.91
N LYS A 20 -46.17 26.78 6.90
CA LYS A 20 -47.56 26.64 7.40
C LYS A 20 -48.34 25.52 6.77
N LYS A 21 -48.16 25.24 5.46
CA LYS A 21 -48.81 24.13 4.75
C LYS A 21 -48.34 22.79 5.31
N HIS A 22 -47.05 22.61 5.51
CA HIS A 22 -46.48 21.38 6.11
C HIS A 22 -47.03 21.18 7.53
N GLN A 23 -47.08 22.24 8.36
CA GLN A 23 -47.65 22.16 9.72
C GLN A 23 -49.12 21.72 9.70
N SER A 24 -49.94 22.33 8.81
CA SER A 24 -51.35 21.95 8.65
C SER A 24 -51.51 20.51 8.25
N GLU A 25 -50.76 20.01 7.29
CA GLU A 25 -50.79 18.61 6.85
C GLU A 25 -50.38 17.63 7.96
N MET A 26 -49.32 17.97 8.73
CA MET A 26 -48.88 17.16 9.88
C MET A 26 -49.98 17.03 10.94
N SER A 27 -50.60 18.17 11.27
CA SER A 27 -51.72 18.18 12.25
C SER A 27 -52.92 17.39 11.76
N LYS A 28 -53.35 17.60 10.51
CA LYS A 28 -54.49 16.87 9.92
C LYS A 28 -54.30 15.35 9.93
N LYS A 29 -53.05 14.88 9.75
CA LYS A 29 -52.72 13.45 9.72
C LYS A 29 -52.27 12.90 11.09
N ASN A 30 -52.27 13.72 12.12
CA ASN A 30 -51.78 13.39 13.46
C ASN A 30 -50.37 12.77 13.42
N PHE A 31 -49.46 13.42 12.70
CA PHE A 31 -48.06 13.02 12.60
C PHE A 31 -47.20 13.93 13.54
N PRO A 32 -46.54 13.37 14.55
CA PRO A 32 -45.70 14.17 15.46
C PRO A 32 -44.41 14.57 14.78
N PRO A 33 -43.85 15.78 15.11
CA PRO A 33 -42.48 16.16 14.71
C PRO A 33 -41.45 15.28 15.41
N ILE A 34 -40.35 15.02 14.73
CA ILE A 34 -39.20 14.29 15.26
C ILE A 34 -37.99 15.26 15.31
N ASP A 35 -37.43 15.49 16.50
CA ASP A 35 -36.39 16.47 16.76
C ASP A 35 -34.99 15.86 16.75
N LEU A 36 -34.89 14.61 17.14
CA LEU A 36 -33.62 13.89 17.29
C LEU A 36 -33.75 12.47 16.76
N ILE A 37 -32.75 12.07 15.99
CA ILE A 37 -32.59 10.70 15.51
C ILE A 37 -31.23 10.18 15.90
N VAL A 38 -31.23 9.00 16.51
CA VAL A 38 -29.99 8.27 16.84
C VAL A 38 -30.08 6.89 16.16
N VAL A 39 -29.25 6.69 15.14
CA VAL A 39 -29.28 5.48 14.30
C VAL A 39 -27.89 4.95 14.05
N ASN A 40 -27.67 3.65 14.30
CA ASN A 40 -26.51 2.91 13.86
C ASN A 40 -26.94 1.97 12.72
N PHE A 41 -26.13 1.88 11.65
CA PHE A 41 -26.41 0.96 10.53
C PHE A 41 -26.13 -0.48 10.89
N TYR A 42 -26.73 -1.39 10.17
CA TYR A 42 -26.34 -2.80 10.20
C TYR A 42 -24.86 -2.93 9.88
N PRO A 43 -24.11 -3.80 10.60
CA PRO A 43 -22.65 -3.87 10.49
C PRO A 43 -22.23 -4.64 9.23
N PHE A 44 -22.53 -4.12 8.03
CA PHE A 44 -22.23 -4.73 6.73
C PHE A 44 -20.78 -5.20 6.63
N GLN A 45 -19.85 -4.36 7.09
CA GLN A 45 -18.42 -4.67 7.12
C GLN A 45 -18.11 -5.97 7.87
N LYS A 46 -18.70 -6.16 9.08
CA LYS A 46 -18.52 -7.39 9.87
C LYS A 46 -19.15 -8.60 9.19
N ILE A 47 -20.29 -8.42 8.55
CA ILE A 47 -20.94 -9.52 7.84
C ILE A 47 -20.08 -10.01 6.68
N VAL A 48 -19.57 -9.10 5.84
CA VAL A 48 -18.68 -9.44 4.71
C VAL A 48 -17.40 -10.14 5.17
N THR A 49 -16.87 -9.82 6.36
CA THR A 49 -15.66 -10.49 6.90
C THR A 49 -15.97 -11.87 7.48
N ASN A 50 -17.16 -12.07 8.04
CA ASN A 50 -17.53 -13.29 8.76
C ASN A 50 -18.20 -14.36 7.89
N THR A 51 -18.74 -14.01 6.73
CA THR A 51 -19.38 -14.98 5.83
C THR A 51 -19.04 -14.72 4.38
N LYS A 52 -19.01 -15.80 3.59
CA LYS A 52 -18.92 -15.75 2.12
C LYS A 52 -20.26 -15.99 1.44
N ASN A 53 -21.33 -16.24 2.21
CA ASN A 53 -22.68 -16.49 1.65
C ASN A 53 -23.28 -15.17 1.15
N PRO A 54 -23.51 -15.00 -0.17
CA PRO A 54 -24.00 -13.75 -0.74
C PRO A 54 -25.41 -13.38 -0.26
N GLU A 55 -26.29 -14.36 -0.06
CA GLU A 55 -27.66 -14.11 0.38
C GLU A 55 -27.67 -13.51 1.79
N LYS A 56 -26.86 -14.06 2.71
CA LYS A 56 -26.73 -13.50 4.06
C LYS A 56 -26.14 -12.10 4.03
N ILE A 57 -25.21 -11.80 3.12
CA ILE A 57 -24.62 -10.47 2.98
C ILE A 57 -25.67 -9.48 2.47
N VAL A 58 -26.39 -9.83 1.42
CA VAL A 58 -27.44 -8.97 0.83
C VAL A 58 -28.58 -8.73 1.84
N GLU A 59 -29.00 -9.76 2.57
CA GLU A 59 -30.05 -9.65 3.58
C GLU A 59 -29.67 -8.67 4.72
N ASN A 60 -28.39 -8.45 4.98
CA ASN A 60 -27.88 -7.51 5.98
C ASN A 60 -27.56 -6.12 5.41
N ILE A 61 -28.01 -5.79 4.20
CA ILE A 61 -27.99 -4.42 3.69
C ILE A 61 -29.12 -3.64 4.37
N ASP A 62 -28.75 -2.60 5.10
CA ASP A 62 -29.70 -1.74 5.80
C ASP A 62 -30.34 -0.76 4.80
N ILE A 63 -31.67 -0.74 4.75
CA ILE A 63 -32.45 0.18 3.92
C ILE A 63 -33.01 1.33 4.77
N GLY A 64 -33.66 0.99 5.88
CA GLY A 64 -34.40 1.96 6.70
C GLY A 64 -33.46 2.93 7.44
N GLY A 65 -32.35 2.42 7.97
CA GLY A 65 -31.37 3.25 8.66
C GLY A 65 -30.80 4.37 7.77
N PRO A 66 -30.20 4.06 6.62
CA PRO A 66 -29.71 5.08 5.69
C PRO A 66 -30.79 6.06 5.23
N THR A 67 -32.01 5.59 5.00
CA THR A 67 -33.13 6.46 4.58
C THR A 67 -33.47 7.50 5.65
N MET A 68 -33.62 7.09 6.91
CA MET A 68 -33.87 8.00 8.02
C MET A 68 -32.70 8.97 8.26
N VAL A 69 -31.48 8.47 8.21
CA VAL A 69 -30.25 9.27 8.38
C VAL A 69 -30.16 10.37 7.33
N ARG A 70 -30.40 10.03 6.05
CA ARG A 70 -30.39 11.00 4.95
C ARG A 70 -31.49 12.04 5.10
N ALA A 71 -32.70 11.61 5.51
CA ALA A 71 -33.83 12.52 5.76
C ALA A 71 -33.51 13.52 6.86
N ALA A 72 -33.01 13.07 8.01
CA ALA A 72 -32.64 13.93 9.14
C ALA A 72 -31.45 14.85 8.79
N ALA A 73 -30.41 14.32 8.14
CA ALA A 73 -29.26 15.10 7.72
C ALA A 73 -29.65 16.21 6.74
N LYS A 74 -30.58 15.95 5.80
CA LYS A 74 -31.11 16.98 4.90
C LYS A 74 -31.85 18.09 5.66
N ASN A 75 -32.63 17.72 6.69
CA ASN A 75 -33.42 18.66 7.49
C ASN A 75 -32.67 19.14 8.75
N PHE A 76 -31.35 19.29 8.68
CA PHE A 76 -30.52 19.70 9.83
C PHE A 76 -30.90 21.04 10.47
N LYS A 77 -31.61 21.89 9.74
CA LYS A 77 -32.16 23.13 10.33
C LYS A 77 -33.12 22.84 11.48
N ASN A 78 -33.84 21.73 11.42
CA ASN A 78 -34.88 21.36 12.36
C ASN A 78 -34.56 20.10 13.18
N VAL A 79 -33.73 19.18 12.67
CA VAL A 79 -33.54 17.84 13.22
C VAL A 79 -32.06 17.59 13.52
N SER A 80 -31.80 17.00 14.68
CA SER A 80 -30.48 16.49 15.03
C SER A 80 -30.35 15.04 14.59
N ILE A 81 -29.22 14.67 14.00
CA ILE A 81 -28.89 13.29 13.63
C ILE A 81 -27.58 12.85 14.28
N VAL A 82 -27.58 11.72 14.97
CA VAL A 82 -26.38 11.11 15.54
C VAL A 82 -26.23 9.68 15.06
N THR A 83 -25.11 9.38 14.42
CA THR A 83 -24.86 8.10 13.76
C THR A 83 -23.71 7.29 14.38
N SER A 84 -23.06 7.84 15.41
CA SER A 84 -21.92 7.20 16.08
C SER A 84 -22.04 7.33 17.59
N ARG A 85 -21.69 6.25 18.30
CA ARG A 85 -21.57 6.26 19.77
C ARG A 85 -20.52 7.26 20.25
N ASN A 86 -19.52 7.57 19.45
CA ASN A 86 -18.49 8.54 19.78
C ASN A 86 -19.03 9.96 19.91
N ASP A 87 -20.19 10.25 19.34
CA ASP A 87 -20.82 11.57 19.37
C ASP A 87 -21.85 11.73 20.53
N TYR A 88 -22.14 10.67 21.31
CA TYR A 88 -23.12 10.73 22.41
C TYR A 88 -22.74 11.74 23.48
N LYS A 89 -21.46 11.77 23.88
CA LYS A 89 -20.99 12.77 24.86
C LYS A 89 -21.18 14.21 24.36
N SER A 90 -20.93 14.44 23.08
CA SER A 90 -21.13 15.76 22.45
C SER A 90 -22.61 16.14 22.38
N LEU A 91 -23.48 15.18 22.07
CA LEU A 91 -24.94 15.38 22.08
C LEU A 91 -25.44 15.73 23.48
N ILE A 92 -25.05 14.98 24.51
CA ILE A 92 -25.45 15.24 25.90
C ILE A 92 -25.02 16.65 26.31
N LYS A 93 -23.76 17.02 26.05
CA LYS A 93 -23.23 18.36 26.34
C LYS A 93 -24.04 19.47 25.64
N GLU A 94 -24.43 19.29 24.39
CA GLU A 94 -25.30 20.22 23.65
C GLU A 94 -26.67 20.38 24.34
N LEU A 95 -27.31 19.23 24.65
CA LEU A 95 -28.63 19.24 25.31
C LEU A 95 -28.60 19.91 26.68
N GLU A 96 -27.55 19.71 27.47
CA GLU A 96 -27.33 20.36 28.76
C GLU A 96 -27.12 21.86 28.57
N THR A 97 -26.20 22.25 27.64
CA THR A 97 -25.85 23.65 27.39
C THR A 97 -27.03 24.49 26.90
N PHE A 98 -27.88 23.91 26.05
CA PHE A 98 -28.99 24.60 25.40
C PHE A 98 -30.37 24.15 25.95
N LYS A 99 -30.43 23.67 27.20
CA LYS A 99 -31.68 23.34 27.93
C LYS A 99 -32.60 22.43 27.09
N GLY A 100 -32.10 21.27 26.66
CA GLY A 100 -32.84 20.30 25.89
C GLY A 100 -32.87 20.56 24.37
N LYS A 101 -32.14 21.57 23.89
CA LYS A 101 -32.01 21.89 22.46
C LYS A 101 -30.60 21.60 21.97
N THR A 102 -30.40 21.67 20.64
CA THR A 102 -29.09 21.61 20.02
C THR A 102 -28.85 22.85 19.18
N SER A 103 -27.60 23.32 19.11
CA SER A 103 -27.21 24.43 18.24
C SER A 103 -27.29 24.08 16.76
N LEU A 104 -27.50 25.06 15.90
CA LEU A 104 -27.48 24.88 14.46
C LEU A 104 -26.10 24.35 13.99
N LYS A 105 -25.02 24.86 14.56
CA LYS A 105 -23.64 24.45 14.28
C LYS A 105 -23.42 22.96 14.58
N PHE A 106 -23.97 22.47 15.70
CA PHE A 106 -23.91 21.04 16.04
C PHE A 106 -24.68 20.20 15.03
N ARG A 107 -25.91 20.62 14.67
CA ARG A 107 -26.73 19.87 13.71
C ARG A 107 -26.09 19.82 12.32
N GLU A 108 -25.49 20.91 11.87
CA GLU A 108 -24.75 20.98 10.61
C GLU A 108 -23.53 20.03 10.59
N LEU A 109 -22.75 20.03 11.68
CA LEU A 109 -21.63 19.08 11.86
C LEU A 109 -22.08 17.63 11.84
N MET A 110 -23.18 17.31 12.54
CA MET A 110 -23.73 15.96 12.58
C MET A 110 -24.31 15.56 11.21
N SER A 111 -24.90 16.48 10.46
CA SER A 111 -25.35 16.27 9.09
C SER A 111 -24.17 15.89 8.16
N SER A 112 -23.07 16.62 8.23
CA SER A 112 -21.85 16.30 7.47
C SER A 112 -21.35 14.88 7.78
N LYS A 113 -21.29 14.52 9.07
CA LYS A 113 -20.90 13.16 9.49
C LYS A 113 -21.87 12.08 8.98
N ALA A 114 -23.18 12.38 9.02
CA ALA A 114 -24.22 11.47 8.59
C ALA A 114 -24.14 11.17 7.07
N PHE A 115 -23.96 12.20 6.24
CA PHE A 115 -23.74 12.00 4.80
C PHE A 115 -22.42 11.30 4.51
N GLY A 116 -21.35 11.60 5.26
CA GLY A 116 -20.09 10.86 5.17
C GLY A 116 -20.26 9.37 5.48
N LEU A 117 -21.05 9.01 6.50
CA LEU A 117 -21.35 7.62 6.84
C LEU A 117 -22.17 6.91 5.75
N THR A 118 -23.22 7.55 5.20
CA THR A 118 -24.05 6.95 4.15
C THR A 118 -23.23 6.72 2.89
N ALA A 119 -22.42 7.70 2.46
CA ALA A 119 -21.52 7.56 1.31
C ALA A 119 -20.48 6.43 1.51
N TYR A 120 -19.89 6.32 2.70
CA TYR A 120 -18.97 5.24 3.06
C TYR A 120 -19.66 3.86 3.01
N TYR A 121 -20.87 3.78 3.54
CA TYR A 121 -21.68 2.55 3.57
C TYR A 121 -22.03 2.07 2.17
N ASP A 122 -22.57 2.96 1.32
CA ASP A 122 -22.93 2.65 -0.06
C ASP A 122 -21.70 2.31 -0.92
N ALA A 123 -20.58 3.00 -0.70
CA ALA A 123 -19.32 2.68 -1.37
C ALA A 123 -18.82 1.27 -1.01
N MET A 124 -18.92 0.84 0.24
CA MET A 124 -18.60 -0.54 0.64
C MET A 124 -19.48 -1.55 -0.09
N ILE A 125 -20.79 -1.34 -0.14
CA ILE A 125 -21.74 -2.23 -0.81
C ILE A 125 -21.43 -2.31 -2.30
N ALA A 126 -21.27 -1.17 -2.97
CA ALA A 126 -20.93 -1.10 -4.40
C ALA A 126 -19.63 -1.85 -4.73
N ASN A 127 -18.58 -1.64 -3.93
CA ASN A 127 -17.30 -2.34 -4.14
C ASN A 127 -17.40 -3.85 -3.86
N TRP A 128 -18.28 -4.29 -2.91
CA TRP A 128 -18.54 -5.70 -2.69
C TRP A 128 -19.21 -6.36 -3.90
N PHE A 129 -20.25 -5.72 -4.50
CA PHE A 129 -20.90 -6.20 -5.72
C PHE A 129 -19.92 -6.25 -6.90
N ASN A 130 -19.12 -5.19 -7.12
CA ASN A 130 -18.10 -5.16 -8.17
C ASN A 130 -17.12 -6.32 -8.04
N LYS A 131 -16.63 -6.60 -6.81
CA LYS A 131 -15.76 -7.73 -6.55
C LYS A 131 -16.42 -9.07 -6.81
N LYS A 132 -17.68 -9.26 -6.40
CA LYS A 132 -18.48 -10.49 -6.65
C LYS A 132 -18.64 -10.74 -8.14
N LEU A 133 -18.89 -9.68 -8.92
CA LEU A 133 -19.12 -9.71 -10.38
C LEU A 133 -17.80 -9.64 -11.18
N LYS A 134 -16.64 -9.55 -10.52
CA LYS A 134 -15.31 -9.40 -11.16
C LYS A 134 -15.22 -8.15 -12.06
N ILE A 135 -15.93 -7.08 -11.72
CA ILE A 135 -15.87 -5.78 -12.41
C ILE A 135 -14.71 -4.97 -11.79
N GLU A 136 -13.59 -4.86 -12.49
CA GLU A 136 -12.42 -4.13 -12.01
C GLU A 136 -12.54 -2.63 -12.25
N PHE A 137 -13.12 -2.24 -13.40
CA PHE A 137 -13.27 -0.86 -13.85
C PHE A 137 -14.75 -0.53 -14.09
N PRO A 138 -15.55 -0.28 -13.02
CA PRO A 138 -16.94 0.10 -13.15
C PRO A 138 -17.09 1.51 -13.73
N GLU A 139 -18.22 1.81 -14.38
CA GLU A 139 -18.55 3.14 -14.92
C GLU A 139 -18.42 4.25 -13.85
N ARG A 140 -18.86 3.97 -12.62
CA ARG A 140 -18.74 4.87 -11.47
C ARG A 140 -17.89 4.21 -10.40
N LYS A 141 -16.67 4.72 -10.20
CA LYS A 141 -15.75 4.19 -9.20
C LYS A 141 -15.89 4.92 -7.88
N THR A 142 -16.18 4.17 -6.82
CA THR A 142 -16.19 4.67 -5.46
C THR A 142 -14.95 4.16 -4.69
N ILE A 143 -14.39 5.03 -3.86
CA ILE A 143 -13.31 4.70 -2.94
C ILE A 143 -13.82 5.01 -1.54
N PHE A 144 -13.76 4.05 -0.64
CA PHE A 144 -14.12 4.25 0.76
C PHE A 144 -12.89 4.15 1.65
N GLY A 145 -12.89 4.90 2.74
CA GLY A 145 -11.81 4.86 3.70
C GLY A 145 -12.24 5.37 5.07
N ARG A 146 -11.94 4.60 6.11
CA ARG A 146 -12.10 5.03 7.49
C ARG A 146 -10.76 5.61 7.97
N LYS A 147 -10.81 6.84 8.50
CA LYS A 147 -9.65 7.49 9.06
C LYS A 147 -9.08 6.65 10.21
N LEU A 148 -7.83 6.23 10.07
CA LEU A 148 -7.11 5.50 11.10
C LEU A 148 -6.46 6.48 12.08
N GLN A 149 -5.71 7.45 11.52
CA GLN A 149 -4.89 8.37 12.29
C GLN A 149 -4.66 9.68 11.51
N LYS A 150 -4.64 10.81 12.23
CA LYS A 150 -4.07 12.06 11.72
C LYS A 150 -2.55 11.97 11.90
N LEU A 151 -1.81 12.24 10.85
CA LEU A 151 -0.35 12.26 10.90
C LEU A 151 0.14 13.66 11.30
N ARG A 152 1.36 13.72 11.78
CA ARG A 152 1.98 14.97 12.21
C ARG A 152 2.10 15.96 11.04
N TYR A 153 2.48 15.47 9.86
CA TYR A 153 2.54 16.20 8.59
C TYR A 153 2.60 15.19 7.42
N GLY A 154 2.55 15.67 6.17
CA GLY A 154 2.68 14.87 4.95
C GLY A 154 4.14 14.53 4.62
N GLU A 155 4.51 14.56 3.34
CA GLU A 155 5.92 14.42 2.95
C GLU A 155 6.78 15.52 3.54
N ASN A 156 6.22 16.73 3.61
CA ASN A 156 6.89 17.92 4.12
C ASN A 156 6.15 18.51 5.33
N PRO A 157 6.84 19.23 6.24
CA PRO A 157 6.27 19.76 7.50
C PRO A 157 5.05 20.64 7.34
N HIS A 158 4.91 21.38 6.24
CA HIS A 158 3.79 22.29 5.96
C HIS A 158 2.54 21.58 5.41
N GLN A 159 2.64 20.30 5.02
CA GLN A 159 1.54 19.53 4.43
C GLN A 159 0.75 18.79 5.52
N GLN A 160 -0.57 18.94 5.52
CA GLN A 160 -1.43 18.14 6.40
C GLN A 160 -1.66 16.75 5.79
N SER A 161 -1.73 15.72 6.65
CA SER A 161 -1.99 14.36 6.20
C SER A 161 -2.72 13.49 7.22
N SER A 162 -3.31 12.42 6.73
CA SER A 162 -3.97 11.38 7.52
C SER A 162 -3.88 10.04 6.82
N VAL A 163 -3.88 8.96 7.59
CA VAL A 163 -3.98 7.59 7.07
C VAL A 163 -5.42 7.13 7.11
N TYR A 164 -5.88 6.53 6.03
CA TYR A 164 -7.18 5.91 5.91
C TYR A 164 -7.05 4.42 5.60
N VAL A 165 -7.93 3.61 6.17
CA VAL A 165 -8.04 2.19 5.87
C VAL A 165 -9.22 1.97 4.94
N SER A 166 -8.95 1.36 3.79
CA SER A 166 -9.93 0.99 2.76
C SER A 166 -10.07 -0.53 2.67
N ASP A 167 -10.45 -1.16 3.78
CA ASP A 167 -10.65 -2.61 3.86
C ASP A 167 -11.90 -2.92 4.70
N TYR A 168 -12.53 -4.07 4.45
CA TYR A 168 -13.62 -4.60 5.28
C TYR A 168 -13.12 -5.13 6.62
N ASP A 169 -11.83 -5.41 6.78
CA ASP A 169 -11.23 -5.86 8.04
C ASP A 169 -10.82 -4.64 8.89
N ASP A 170 -11.34 -4.53 10.11
CA ASP A 170 -11.02 -3.47 11.08
C ASP A 170 -9.59 -3.55 11.62
N LYS A 171 -8.84 -4.60 11.28
CA LYS A 171 -7.48 -4.78 11.75
C LYS A 171 -6.56 -3.75 11.07
N GLN A 172 -5.93 -2.95 11.88
CA GLN A 172 -5.00 -1.87 11.57
C GLN A 172 -3.95 -2.30 10.52
N LEU A 173 -4.23 -2.17 9.21
CA LEU A 173 -3.29 -2.42 8.11
C LEU A 173 -2.46 -3.73 8.20
N GLY A 174 -2.68 -4.58 9.20
CA GLY A 174 -1.87 -5.76 9.52
C GLY A 174 -0.48 -5.44 10.10
N LEU A 175 -0.24 -4.19 10.47
CA LEU A 175 1.00 -3.70 11.07
C LEU A 175 0.80 -3.60 12.59
N ASN A 176 1.55 -4.37 13.37
CA ASN A 176 1.52 -4.31 14.82
C ASN A 176 2.78 -3.61 15.34
N GLN A 177 2.69 -2.31 15.60
CA GLN A 177 3.81 -1.55 16.15
C GLN A 177 3.98 -1.87 17.63
N VAL A 178 5.13 -2.47 17.97
CA VAL A 178 5.46 -2.92 19.34
C VAL A 178 6.41 -1.98 20.09
N HIS A 179 6.99 -0.99 19.39
CA HIS A 179 7.88 0.02 19.98
C HIS A 179 8.05 1.25 19.09
N GLY A 180 8.45 2.38 19.71
CA GLY A 180 8.91 3.59 19.07
C GLY A 180 7.83 4.63 18.84
N LYS A 181 8.19 5.72 18.16
CA LYS A 181 7.29 6.81 17.81
C LYS A 181 6.26 6.38 16.76
N GLU A 182 5.17 7.12 16.64
CA GLU A 182 4.21 6.96 15.55
C GLU A 182 4.88 7.04 14.18
N LEU A 183 4.34 6.29 13.21
CA LEU A 183 4.79 6.34 11.83
C LEU A 183 4.46 7.69 11.20
N SER A 184 5.41 8.28 10.49
CA SER A 184 5.19 9.45 9.63
C SER A 184 4.61 9.03 8.28
N TYR A 185 4.17 10.00 7.47
CA TYR A 185 3.78 9.79 6.08
C TYR A 185 4.86 9.04 5.29
N ASN A 186 6.10 9.52 5.36
CA ASN A 186 7.25 8.90 4.67
C ASN A 186 7.52 7.49 5.20
N ASN A 187 7.38 7.24 6.51
CA ASN A 187 7.53 5.90 7.05
C ASN A 187 6.46 4.93 6.51
N TYR A 188 5.21 5.36 6.37
CA TYR A 188 4.17 4.54 5.73
C TYR A 188 4.51 4.23 4.28
N ASN A 189 4.92 5.24 3.50
CA ASN A 189 5.29 5.07 2.09
C ASN A 189 6.42 4.04 1.93
N ASP A 190 7.52 4.21 2.68
CA ASP A 190 8.67 3.30 2.63
C ASP A 190 8.34 1.91 3.18
N THR A 191 7.50 1.82 4.24
CA THR A 191 7.02 0.56 4.80
C THR A 191 6.28 -0.25 3.75
N PHE A 192 5.30 0.33 3.05
CA PHE A 192 4.53 -0.41 2.04
C PHE A 192 5.37 -0.75 0.81
N ALA A 193 6.27 0.12 0.37
CA ALA A 193 7.25 -0.20 -0.68
C ALA A 193 8.12 -1.40 -0.29
N SER A 194 8.61 -1.45 0.96
CA SER A 194 9.41 -2.58 1.45
C SER A 194 8.62 -3.89 1.49
N LEU A 195 7.36 -3.85 1.90
CA LEU A 195 6.48 -5.02 2.00
C LEU A 195 6.11 -5.58 0.62
N GLU A 196 5.96 -4.73 -0.39
CA GLU A 196 5.74 -5.17 -1.78
C GLU A 196 6.94 -5.97 -2.31
N ILE A 197 8.16 -5.47 -2.14
CA ILE A 197 9.37 -6.21 -2.52
C ILE A 197 9.49 -7.50 -1.70
N LEU A 198 9.32 -7.41 -0.38
CA LEU A 198 9.44 -8.54 0.53
C LEU A 198 8.49 -9.68 0.20
N SER A 199 7.29 -9.36 -0.32
CA SER A 199 6.29 -10.36 -0.75
C SER A 199 6.73 -11.17 -1.97
N SER A 200 7.65 -10.65 -2.78
CA SER A 200 8.19 -11.33 -3.97
C SER A 200 9.38 -12.24 -3.65
N LEU A 201 9.91 -12.16 -2.43
CA LEU A 201 11.07 -12.95 -1.99
C LEU A 201 10.66 -14.28 -1.37
N LYS A 202 11.58 -15.24 -1.37
CA LYS A 202 11.36 -16.55 -0.74
C LYS A 202 11.08 -16.40 0.76
N LYS A 203 10.18 -17.24 1.26
CA LYS A 203 9.80 -17.25 2.67
C LYS A 203 11.01 -17.50 3.58
N ASN A 204 11.06 -16.79 4.70
CA ASN A 204 12.05 -16.91 5.77
C ASN A 204 13.51 -16.65 5.38
N SER A 205 13.76 -15.93 4.29
CA SER A 205 15.11 -15.70 3.79
C SER A 205 15.39 -14.27 3.30
N GLY A 206 14.35 -13.43 3.18
CA GLY A 206 14.42 -12.12 2.52
C GLY A 206 14.64 -10.96 3.49
N THR A 207 15.54 -10.07 3.11
CA THR A 207 15.74 -8.73 3.70
C THR A 207 15.63 -7.67 2.61
N VAL A 208 14.89 -6.61 2.90
CA VAL A 208 14.72 -5.44 2.04
C VAL A 208 15.06 -4.19 2.84
N ILE A 209 15.87 -3.31 2.29
CA ILE A 209 16.17 -1.99 2.86
C ILE A 209 15.71 -0.94 1.87
N ILE A 210 14.86 -0.04 2.34
CA ILE A 210 14.21 1.00 1.52
C ILE A 210 14.55 2.38 2.05
N LYS A 211 14.72 3.31 1.13
CA LYS A 211 14.70 4.75 1.41
C LYS A 211 14.04 5.47 0.23
N HIS A 212 13.10 6.39 0.53
CA HIS A 212 12.35 7.14 -0.48
C HIS A 212 11.65 6.24 -1.51
N ALA A 213 11.00 5.18 -1.01
CA ALA A 213 10.30 4.15 -1.79
C ALA A 213 11.16 3.41 -2.85
N ASN A 214 12.50 3.52 -2.78
CA ASN A 214 13.43 2.76 -3.61
C ASN A 214 14.29 1.83 -2.76
N PRO A 215 14.63 0.63 -3.24
CA PRO A 215 15.52 -0.25 -2.51
C PRO A 215 16.97 0.26 -2.52
N CYS A 216 17.57 0.36 -1.33
CA CYS A 216 19.00 0.52 -1.14
C CYS A 216 19.71 -0.84 -1.27
N GLY A 217 19.04 -1.90 -0.81
CA GLY A 217 19.56 -3.24 -0.89
C GLY A 217 18.49 -4.30 -0.63
N VAL A 218 18.60 -5.42 -1.34
CA VAL A 218 17.72 -6.58 -1.22
C VAL A 218 18.55 -7.85 -1.24
N SER A 219 18.25 -8.78 -0.35
CA SER A 219 18.94 -10.07 -0.33
C SER A 219 18.03 -11.21 0.08
N GLU A 220 18.29 -12.39 -0.46
CA GLU A 220 17.78 -13.68 0.00
C GLU A 220 18.91 -14.57 0.47
N ASN A 221 18.85 -15.05 1.71
CA ASN A 221 19.78 -16.06 2.21
C ASN A 221 19.11 -16.96 3.25
N LYS A 222 19.42 -18.27 3.24
CA LYS A 222 18.91 -19.20 4.25
C LYS A 222 19.31 -18.83 5.69
N VAL A 223 20.44 -18.14 5.83
CA VAL A 223 20.89 -17.59 7.12
C VAL A 223 20.44 -16.12 7.22
N PRO A 224 19.47 -15.78 8.09
CA PRO A 224 18.90 -14.44 8.18
C PRO A 224 19.93 -13.32 8.41
N LEU A 225 20.94 -13.57 9.25
CA LEU A 225 22.02 -12.60 9.51
C LEU A 225 22.82 -12.27 8.23
N ILE A 226 23.08 -13.27 7.39
CA ILE A 226 23.79 -13.07 6.11
C ILE A 226 22.88 -12.32 5.14
N SER A 227 21.56 -12.62 5.12
CA SER A 227 20.60 -11.87 4.32
C SER A 227 20.63 -10.37 4.67
N PHE A 228 20.57 -10.04 5.97
CA PHE A 228 20.68 -8.66 6.43
C PHE A 228 22.00 -8.00 6.01
N LYS A 229 23.13 -8.64 6.31
CA LYS A 229 24.46 -8.09 5.99
C LYS A 229 24.65 -7.83 4.49
N ASN A 230 24.21 -8.76 3.64
CA ASN A 230 24.29 -8.61 2.19
C ASN A 230 23.38 -7.49 1.66
N ALA A 231 22.15 -7.39 2.17
CA ALA A 231 21.25 -6.29 1.79
C ALA A 231 21.83 -4.92 2.21
N TYR A 232 22.34 -4.82 3.42
CA TYR A 232 22.95 -3.58 3.93
C TYR A 232 24.20 -3.19 3.15
N ALA A 233 25.05 -4.15 2.80
CA ALA A 233 26.30 -3.92 2.08
C ALA A 233 26.09 -3.47 0.62
N SER A 234 24.88 -3.56 0.06
CA SER A 234 24.56 -3.10 -1.30
C SER A 234 24.74 -1.58 -1.45
N ASP A 235 24.27 -0.81 -0.45
CA ASP A 235 24.42 0.65 -0.37
C ASP A 235 24.26 1.11 1.09
N PRO A 236 25.30 0.97 1.91
CA PRO A 236 25.22 1.31 3.34
C PRO A 236 25.02 2.81 3.59
N VAL A 237 25.44 3.67 2.67
CA VAL A 237 25.27 5.12 2.77
C VAL A 237 23.79 5.49 2.62
N SER A 238 23.12 4.97 1.58
CA SER A 238 21.70 5.23 1.38
C SER A 238 20.83 4.54 2.43
N ALA A 239 21.27 3.42 3.00
CA ALA A 239 20.54 2.69 4.05
C ALA A 239 20.42 3.45 5.37
N PHE A 240 21.27 4.45 5.61
CA PHE A 240 21.22 5.31 6.80
C PHE A 240 19.86 6.04 6.90
N GLY A 241 19.15 5.85 8.00
CA GLY A 241 17.80 6.41 8.21
C GLY A 241 16.70 5.71 7.41
N GLY A 242 16.99 4.56 6.81
CA GLY A 242 16.02 3.80 6.02
C GLY A 242 15.09 2.92 6.83
N VAL A 243 14.24 2.20 6.09
CA VAL A 243 13.29 1.18 6.58
C VAL A 243 13.80 -0.20 6.21
N ILE A 244 13.86 -1.11 7.19
CA ILE A 244 14.20 -2.52 6.97
C ILE A 244 12.96 -3.39 7.09
N ALA A 245 12.77 -4.30 6.16
CA ALA A 245 11.74 -5.33 6.22
C ALA A 245 12.35 -6.73 6.05
N CYS A 246 12.00 -7.63 6.98
CA CYS A 246 12.46 -9.01 7.01
C CYS A 246 11.27 -9.99 7.01
N ASN A 247 11.31 -11.02 6.15
CA ASN A 247 10.27 -12.04 6.15
C ASN A 247 10.59 -13.25 7.06
N TYR A 248 11.43 -13.03 8.06
CA TYR A 248 11.83 -13.98 9.10
C TYR A 248 11.75 -13.33 10.48
N LYS A 249 11.86 -14.15 11.53
CA LYS A 249 11.89 -13.70 12.94
C LYS A 249 13.28 -13.14 13.28
N ILE A 250 13.31 -11.97 13.92
CA ILE A 250 14.57 -11.35 14.39
C ILE A 250 14.93 -11.91 15.76
N ASN A 251 16.15 -12.45 15.87
CA ASN A 251 16.75 -12.91 17.09
C ASN A 251 17.80 -11.93 17.64
N LYS A 252 18.36 -12.23 18.82
CA LYS A 252 19.38 -11.43 19.50
C LYS A 252 20.56 -11.04 18.57
N LYS A 253 21.12 -12.02 17.82
CA LYS A 253 22.31 -11.80 16.96
C LYS A 253 21.99 -10.80 15.84
N ILE A 254 20.84 -10.95 15.19
CA ILE A 254 20.39 -10.07 14.12
C ILE A 254 20.08 -8.67 14.66
N ALA A 255 19.35 -8.59 15.80
CA ALA A 255 19.03 -7.32 16.44
C ALA A 255 20.30 -6.54 16.84
N SER A 256 21.30 -7.21 17.38
CA SER A 256 22.59 -6.56 17.72
C SER A 256 23.29 -5.99 16.50
N GLU A 257 23.25 -6.68 15.36
CA GLU A 257 23.86 -6.18 14.13
C GLU A 257 23.06 -5.01 13.54
N ILE A 258 21.73 -5.11 13.47
CA ILE A 258 20.85 -4.03 13.02
C ILE A 258 21.03 -2.78 13.90
N ASN A 259 21.18 -2.96 15.23
CA ASN A 259 21.25 -1.84 16.18
C ASN A 259 22.51 -0.99 16.06
N LYS A 260 23.56 -1.50 15.39
CA LYS A 260 24.76 -0.71 15.07
C LYS A 260 24.50 0.44 14.10
N ASN A 261 23.40 0.37 13.36
CA ASN A 261 23.07 1.32 12.29
C ASN A 261 21.93 2.24 12.72
N PHE A 262 21.91 3.47 12.19
CA PHE A 262 20.76 4.35 12.33
C PHE A 262 19.67 3.99 11.32
N LEU A 263 18.50 3.61 11.84
CA LEU A 263 17.33 3.20 11.06
C LEU A 263 16.06 3.81 11.68
N GLU A 264 15.08 4.09 10.88
CA GLU A 264 13.81 4.66 11.35
C GLU A 264 12.76 3.61 11.67
N VAL A 265 12.68 2.56 10.87
CA VAL A 265 11.65 1.51 11.00
C VAL A 265 12.26 0.13 10.76
N ILE A 266 11.86 -0.84 11.56
CA ILE A 266 12.16 -2.26 11.38
C ILE A 266 10.86 -3.04 11.36
N LEU A 267 10.65 -3.79 10.28
CA LEU A 267 9.53 -4.71 10.13
C LEU A 267 10.06 -6.15 10.10
N ALA A 268 9.41 -7.06 10.83
CA ALA A 268 9.78 -8.48 10.79
C ALA A 268 8.60 -9.40 11.11
N LYS A 269 8.70 -10.67 10.68
CA LYS A 269 7.76 -11.73 11.08
C LYS A 269 8.03 -12.21 12.50
N GLY A 270 7.95 -11.27 13.48
CA GLY A 270 8.16 -11.49 14.88
C GLY A 270 9.58 -11.17 15.36
N PHE A 271 9.68 -11.09 16.67
CA PHE A 271 10.89 -10.76 17.42
C PHE A 271 10.97 -11.68 18.63
N ASP A 272 12.16 -12.12 19.04
CA ASP A 272 12.33 -12.76 20.34
C ASP A 272 12.48 -11.71 21.47
N LYS A 273 12.40 -12.16 22.74
CA LYS A 273 12.45 -11.26 23.90
C LYS A 273 13.75 -10.48 23.97
N GLU A 274 14.89 -11.13 23.66
CA GLU A 274 16.21 -10.51 23.72
C GLU A 274 16.41 -9.49 22.57
N SER A 275 15.90 -9.80 21.37
CA SER A 275 15.95 -8.84 20.27
C SER A 275 15.14 -7.58 20.55
N LEU A 276 13.96 -7.72 21.16
CA LEU A 276 13.16 -6.56 21.56
C LEU A 276 13.86 -5.71 22.63
N LYS A 277 14.54 -6.32 23.61
CA LYS A 277 15.33 -5.56 24.59
C LYS A 277 16.40 -4.69 23.91
N ILE A 278 17.11 -5.26 22.94
CA ILE A 278 18.16 -4.55 22.18
C ILE A 278 17.57 -3.42 21.35
N LEU A 279 16.52 -3.69 20.56
CA LEU A 279 15.94 -2.70 19.67
C LEU A 279 15.27 -1.54 20.44
N LYS A 280 14.69 -1.81 21.60
CA LYS A 280 14.05 -0.81 22.47
C LYS A 280 15.04 0.17 23.12
N THR A 281 16.33 -0.09 23.08
CA THR A 281 17.35 0.90 23.53
C THR A 281 17.30 2.18 22.73
N LYS A 282 16.83 2.12 21.46
CA LYS A 282 16.64 3.28 20.58
C LYS A 282 15.19 3.78 20.68
N LYS A 283 14.93 4.77 21.56
CA LYS A 283 13.59 5.31 21.86
C LYS A 283 12.74 5.68 20.62
N ASN A 284 13.38 6.14 19.56
CA ASN A 284 12.68 6.63 18.35
C ASN A 284 12.49 5.56 17.27
N LEU A 285 13.15 4.41 17.39
CA LEU A 285 13.08 3.32 16.42
C LEU A 285 11.69 2.68 16.43
N ARG A 286 11.02 2.65 15.29
CA ARG A 286 9.72 1.98 15.16
C ARG A 286 9.94 0.51 14.87
N VAL A 287 9.44 -0.35 15.75
CA VAL A 287 9.54 -1.80 15.61
C VAL A 287 8.15 -2.34 15.35
N ILE A 288 7.98 -3.02 14.21
CA ILE A 288 6.67 -3.46 13.71
C ILE A 288 6.68 -4.96 13.45
N ASP A 289 5.78 -5.67 14.11
CA ASP A 289 5.52 -7.08 13.82
C ASP A 289 4.54 -7.21 12.66
N ILE A 290 4.99 -7.88 11.60
CA ILE A 290 4.23 -8.16 10.39
C ILE A 290 3.83 -9.63 10.25
N SER A 291 3.83 -10.42 11.33
CA SER A 291 3.49 -11.86 11.30
C SER A 291 2.12 -12.14 10.69
N ASN A 292 1.17 -11.24 10.92
CA ASN A 292 -0.20 -11.32 10.40
C ASN A 292 -0.44 -10.47 9.15
N PHE A 293 0.57 -9.81 8.62
CA PHE A 293 0.43 -8.95 7.42
C PHE A 293 0.21 -9.79 6.17
N LYS A 294 -0.76 -9.37 5.35
CA LYS A 294 -1.02 -9.92 4.02
C LYS A 294 -1.29 -8.78 3.06
N LEU A 295 -0.63 -8.78 1.91
CA LEU A 295 -0.97 -7.87 0.82
C LEU A 295 -2.37 -8.23 0.29
N LYS A 296 -3.30 -7.28 0.32
CA LYS A 296 -4.70 -7.49 -0.05
C LYS A 296 -5.12 -6.69 -1.28
N ASN A 297 -4.44 -5.59 -1.60
CA ASN A 297 -4.82 -4.70 -2.68
C ASN A 297 -4.28 -5.16 -4.02
N HIS A 298 -5.18 -5.28 -5.00
CA HIS A 298 -4.85 -5.64 -6.39
C HIS A 298 -4.84 -4.43 -7.32
N THR A 299 -5.18 -3.22 -6.83
CA THR A 299 -5.23 -1.98 -7.63
C THR A 299 -4.28 -0.93 -7.05
N SER A 300 -3.80 -0.06 -7.94
CA SER A 300 -3.03 1.13 -7.62
C SER A 300 -3.78 2.36 -8.11
N ILE A 301 -3.81 3.40 -7.29
CA ILE A 301 -4.47 4.68 -7.57
C ILE A 301 -3.41 5.77 -7.52
N LYS A 302 -3.37 6.61 -8.55
CA LYS A 302 -2.55 7.82 -8.59
C LYS A 302 -3.48 9.01 -8.84
N SER A 303 -3.57 9.89 -7.86
CA SER A 303 -4.41 11.09 -7.94
C SER A 303 -3.64 12.26 -8.55
N PHE A 304 -4.31 13.10 -9.30
CA PHE A 304 -3.84 14.38 -9.83
C PHE A 304 -5.06 15.25 -10.13
N ASP A 305 -4.91 16.51 -9.93
CA ASP A 305 -5.86 17.62 -10.17
C ASP A 305 -7.32 17.22 -10.54
N GLY A 306 -8.13 16.92 -9.51
CA GLY A 306 -9.53 16.52 -9.68
C GLY A 306 -9.77 15.16 -10.37
N SER A 307 -8.72 14.42 -10.69
CA SER A 307 -8.78 13.13 -11.41
C SER A 307 -7.92 12.07 -10.73
N PHE A 308 -8.08 10.82 -11.15
CA PHE A 308 -7.19 9.74 -10.73
C PHE A 308 -7.05 8.67 -11.81
N LEU A 309 -5.85 8.08 -11.89
CA LEU A 309 -5.61 6.87 -12.65
C LEU A 309 -5.79 5.66 -11.75
N LEU A 310 -6.49 4.66 -12.24
CA LEU A 310 -6.65 3.36 -11.60
C LEU A 310 -6.08 2.29 -12.50
N GLN A 311 -5.25 1.41 -11.95
CA GLN A 311 -4.70 0.25 -12.66
C GLN A 311 -4.61 -0.97 -11.75
N CYS A 312 -4.56 -2.16 -12.33
CA CYS A 312 -4.20 -3.36 -11.58
C CYS A 312 -2.73 -3.28 -11.17
N LYS A 313 -2.41 -3.79 -9.98
CA LYS A 313 -1.01 -3.91 -9.56
C LYS A 313 -0.27 -4.90 -10.46
N ASN A 314 0.99 -4.61 -10.71
CA ASN A 314 1.89 -5.48 -11.44
C ASN A 314 2.27 -6.70 -10.58
N THR A 315 1.43 -7.73 -10.60
CA THR A 315 1.62 -8.98 -9.84
C THR A 315 2.35 -10.08 -10.62
N ILE A 316 2.68 -9.81 -11.89
CA ILE A 316 3.29 -10.80 -12.77
C ILE A 316 4.63 -11.26 -12.18
N VAL A 317 4.78 -12.57 -12.00
CA VAL A 317 6.04 -13.26 -11.70
C VAL A 317 6.48 -13.99 -12.96
N ILE A 318 7.75 -13.89 -13.30
CA ILE A 318 8.28 -14.54 -14.50
C ILE A 318 8.20 -16.06 -14.36
N ASP A 319 7.59 -16.69 -15.34
CA ASP A 319 7.71 -18.13 -15.54
C ASP A 319 9.07 -18.43 -16.20
N LYS A 320 9.91 -19.17 -15.49
CA LYS A 320 11.24 -19.59 -16.00
C LYS A 320 11.18 -20.33 -17.32
N LYS A 321 10.07 -21.04 -17.59
CA LYS A 321 9.85 -21.78 -18.83
C LYS A 321 9.62 -20.87 -20.04
N LYS A 322 9.16 -19.63 -19.78
CA LYS A 322 8.90 -18.62 -20.82
C LYS A 322 10.10 -17.71 -21.10
N LEU A 323 11.18 -17.84 -20.33
CA LEU A 323 12.41 -17.09 -20.57
C LEU A 323 13.10 -17.57 -21.85
N ARG A 324 13.29 -16.66 -22.79
CA ARG A 324 13.98 -16.93 -24.05
C ARG A 324 15.44 -16.49 -23.97
N CYS A 325 16.37 -17.44 -23.94
CA CYS A 325 17.78 -17.11 -24.08
C CYS A 325 18.10 -16.79 -25.54
N VAL A 326 18.50 -15.56 -25.84
CA VAL A 326 18.72 -15.04 -27.20
C VAL A 326 20.20 -15.06 -27.62
N THR A 327 21.12 -15.36 -26.70
CA THR A 327 22.55 -15.50 -27.00
C THR A 327 23.00 -16.95 -27.12
N LYS A 328 24.19 -17.14 -27.72
CA LYS A 328 24.82 -18.47 -27.91
C LYS A 328 25.09 -19.15 -26.56
N LEU A 329 25.60 -18.39 -25.58
CA LEU A 329 25.87 -18.90 -24.24
C LEU A 329 24.55 -19.03 -23.44
N LYS A 330 24.27 -20.21 -22.89
CA LYS A 330 23.02 -20.54 -22.19
C LYS A 330 23.20 -20.49 -20.68
N PRO A 331 22.15 -20.09 -19.91
CA PRO A 331 22.15 -20.15 -18.45
C PRO A 331 21.97 -21.60 -17.95
N ASN A 332 22.56 -21.90 -16.79
CA ASN A 332 22.29 -23.14 -16.06
C ASN A 332 21.12 -22.97 -15.07
N LYS A 333 20.73 -24.04 -14.35
CA LYS A 333 19.61 -24.00 -13.38
C LYS A 333 19.83 -22.98 -12.24
N LYS A 334 21.07 -22.83 -11.77
CA LYS A 334 21.43 -21.86 -10.71
C LYS A 334 21.29 -20.43 -11.23
N ASP A 335 21.81 -20.17 -12.44
CA ASP A 335 21.65 -18.87 -13.11
C ASP A 335 20.18 -18.47 -13.21
N LEU A 336 19.29 -19.37 -13.64
CA LEU A 336 17.86 -19.08 -13.80
C LEU A 336 17.18 -18.67 -12.49
N ALA A 337 17.58 -19.23 -11.35
CA ALA A 337 17.03 -18.86 -10.05
C ALA A 337 17.45 -17.45 -9.63
N GLU A 338 18.71 -17.11 -9.88
CA GLU A 338 19.27 -15.80 -9.53
C GLU A 338 18.80 -14.71 -10.50
N ILE A 339 18.64 -15.03 -11.79
CA ILE A 339 18.03 -14.17 -12.80
C ILE A 339 16.61 -13.78 -12.39
N GLN A 340 15.82 -14.77 -11.93
CA GLN A 340 14.46 -14.51 -11.44
C GLN A 340 14.45 -13.57 -10.22
N PHE A 341 15.37 -13.76 -9.27
CA PHE A 341 15.53 -12.86 -8.13
C PHE A 341 15.84 -11.42 -8.60
N ALA A 342 16.85 -11.26 -9.48
CA ALA A 342 17.25 -9.95 -9.98
C ALA A 342 16.11 -9.20 -10.68
N PHE A 343 15.35 -9.89 -11.53
CA PHE A 343 14.24 -9.27 -12.25
C PHE A 343 13.02 -9.00 -11.35
N ASN A 344 12.75 -9.88 -10.37
CA ASN A 344 11.71 -9.62 -9.38
C ASN A 344 12.02 -8.37 -8.52
N VAL A 345 13.29 -8.13 -8.17
CA VAL A 345 13.69 -6.90 -7.49
C VAL A 345 13.54 -5.70 -8.43
N CYS A 346 14.02 -5.83 -9.69
CA CYS A 346 13.98 -4.76 -10.69
C CYS A 346 12.55 -4.24 -10.94
N LYS A 347 11.55 -5.11 -10.91
CA LYS A 347 10.11 -4.77 -11.02
C LYS A 347 9.66 -3.69 -10.05
N HIS A 348 10.27 -3.59 -8.87
CA HIS A 348 9.88 -2.67 -7.81
C HIS A 348 10.73 -1.40 -7.75
N VAL A 349 11.77 -1.30 -8.57
CA VAL A 349 12.64 -0.13 -8.64
C VAL A 349 12.02 0.93 -9.55
N LYS A 350 12.15 2.20 -9.19
CA LYS A 350 11.64 3.31 -10.02
C LYS A 350 12.35 3.37 -11.36
N SER A 351 11.56 3.51 -12.44
CA SER A 351 12.02 3.53 -13.83
C SER A 351 12.77 4.82 -14.19
N ASN A 352 13.75 4.79 -15.10
CA ASN A 352 14.37 3.59 -15.64
C ASN A 352 15.19 2.88 -14.57
N ALA A 353 15.11 1.54 -14.52
CA ALA A 353 15.72 0.74 -13.49
C ALA A 353 16.76 -0.25 -14.03
N ILE A 354 17.94 -0.25 -13.42
CA ILE A 354 18.97 -1.28 -13.60
C ILE A 354 19.37 -1.81 -12.23
N VAL A 355 19.29 -3.13 -12.06
CA VAL A 355 19.65 -3.82 -10.81
C VAL A 355 20.75 -4.81 -11.08
N LEU A 356 21.90 -4.62 -10.43
CA LEU A 356 23.00 -5.57 -10.44
C LEU A 356 22.89 -6.51 -9.24
N CYS A 357 22.97 -7.82 -9.49
CA CYS A 357 22.86 -8.85 -8.47
C CYS A 357 23.98 -9.86 -8.56
N ASN A 358 24.36 -10.39 -7.39
CA ASN A 358 25.25 -11.54 -7.27
C ASN A 358 24.87 -12.35 -6.02
N SER A 359 24.80 -13.67 -6.16
CA SER A 359 24.49 -14.61 -5.06
C SER A 359 23.21 -14.22 -4.28
N PHE A 360 22.12 -13.97 -5.02
CA PHE A 360 20.80 -13.56 -4.48
C PHE A 360 20.85 -12.30 -3.63
N SER A 361 21.73 -11.37 -3.97
CA SER A 361 21.83 -10.07 -3.32
C SER A 361 22.05 -8.98 -4.36
N THR A 362 21.43 -7.83 -4.17
CA THR A 362 21.77 -6.65 -4.95
C THR A 362 23.18 -6.19 -4.60
N ILE A 363 23.89 -5.66 -5.58
CA ILE A 363 25.25 -5.11 -5.41
C ILE A 363 25.35 -3.69 -5.93
N GLY A 364 24.36 -3.22 -6.69
CA GLY A 364 24.25 -1.86 -7.18
C GLY A 364 22.92 -1.66 -7.88
N ILE A 365 22.28 -0.53 -7.64
CA ILE A 365 20.96 -0.18 -8.18
C ILE A 365 21.03 1.22 -8.77
N GLY A 366 20.67 1.34 -10.05
CA GLY A 366 20.36 2.62 -10.71
C GLY A 366 18.87 2.76 -10.87
N ALA A 367 18.27 3.76 -10.23
CA ALA A 367 16.83 3.94 -10.12
C ALA A 367 16.39 5.34 -10.53
N GLY A 368 15.21 5.46 -11.13
CA GLY A 368 14.52 6.73 -11.33
C GLY A 368 15.21 7.69 -12.29
N GLN A 369 15.97 7.19 -13.25
CA GLN A 369 16.68 8.05 -14.20
C GLN A 369 15.89 8.19 -15.50
N PRO A 370 15.81 9.41 -16.09
CA PRO A 370 15.22 9.60 -17.42
C PRO A 370 15.94 8.77 -18.50
N SER A 371 17.25 8.58 -18.38
CA SER A 371 18.07 7.78 -19.29
C SER A 371 18.43 6.41 -18.68
N ARG A 372 18.19 5.34 -19.44
CA ARG A 372 18.63 3.98 -19.05
C ARG A 372 20.15 3.86 -18.98
N LEU A 373 20.84 4.61 -19.82
CA LEU A 373 22.30 4.71 -19.79
C LEU A 373 22.82 5.20 -18.43
N ASP A 374 22.16 6.23 -17.86
CA ASP A 374 22.54 6.76 -16.56
C ASP A 374 22.23 5.80 -15.42
N SER A 375 21.12 5.06 -15.53
CA SER A 375 20.82 3.97 -14.58
C SER A 375 21.90 2.88 -14.62
N CYS A 376 22.43 2.54 -15.80
CA CYS A 376 23.58 1.62 -15.91
C CYS A 376 24.83 2.16 -15.25
N LYS A 377 25.18 3.44 -15.49
CA LYS A 377 26.33 4.10 -14.88
C LYS A 377 26.23 4.11 -13.36
N ILE A 378 25.08 4.53 -12.82
CA ILE A 378 24.83 4.59 -11.37
C ILE A 378 24.91 3.22 -10.73
N ALA A 379 24.25 2.20 -11.32
CA ALA A 379 24.30 0.84 -10.79
C ALA A 379 25.73 0.30 -10.72
N VAL A 380 26.51 0.50 -11.80
CA VAL A 380 27.92 0.08 -11.86
C VAL A 380 28.78 0.87 -10.89
N GLN A 381 28.59 2.19 -10.78
CA GLN A 381 29.35 3.05 -9.85
C GLN A 381 29.13 2.60 -8.40
N LYS A 382 27.89 2.38 -7.98
CA LYS A 382 27.56 1.88 -6.65
C LYS A 382 28.18 0.51 -6.40
N ALA A 383 28.05 -0.41 -7.35
CA ALA A 383 28.63 -1.73 -7.23
C ALA A 383 30.16 -1.68 -7.12
N LYS A 384 30.84 -0.83 -7.89
CA LYS A 384 32.29 -0.61 -7.78
C LYS A 384 32.70 -0.06 -6.42
N HIS A 385 31.90 0.86 -5.88
CA HIS A 385 32.20 1.51 -4.61
C HIS A 385 32.02 0.57 -3.42
N PHE A 386 30.91 -0.18 -3.37
CA PHE A 386 30.54 -0.96 -2.17
C PHE A 386 30.80 -2.46 -2.30
N GLN A 387 30.79 -3.03 -3.52
CA GLN A 387 30.79 -4.48 -3.75
C GLN A 387 31.70 -4.88 -4.93
N PHE A 388 32.87 -4.24 -5.06
CA PHE A 388 33.78 -4.39 -6.21
C PHE A 388 34.05 -5.86 -6.57
N SER A 389 34.37 -6.70 -5.59
CA SER A 389 34.69 -8.12 -5.80
C SER A 389 33.51 -8.95 -6.35
N LYS A 390 32.27 -8.48 -6.18
CA LYS A 390 31.07 -9.19 -6.61
C LYS A 390 30.57 -8.77 -7.99
N ILE A 391 31.15 -7.77 -8.64
CA ILE A 391 30.71 -7.32 -9.97
C ILE A 391 31.02 -8.37 -11.02
N LYS A 392 32.20 -8.99 -10.93
CA LYS A 392 32.58 -10.05 -11.85
C LYS A 392 31.60 -11.21 -11.77
N ASN A 393 31.09 -11.62 -12.95
CA ASN A 393 30.06 -12.65 -13.12
C ASN A 393 28.66 -12.30 -12.54
N SER A 394 28.40 -11.01 -12.25
CA SER A 394 27.06 -10.56 -11.80
C SER A 394 26.02 -10.64 -12.90
N ILE A 395 24.75 -10.48 -12.47
CA ILE A 395 23.55 -10.39 -13.29
C ILE A 395 23.08 -8.96 -13.31
N ALA A 396 22.74 -8.43 -14.48
CA ALA A 396 22.04 -7.17 -14.65
C ALA A 396 20.58 -7.43 -15.07
N ALA A 397 19.63 -6.87 -14.32
CA ALA A 397 18.22 -6.86 -14.67
C ALA A 397 17.80 -5.45 -15.09
N SER A 398 17.04 -5.34 -16.18
CA SER A 398 16.47 -4.10 -16.69
C SER A 398 14.95 -4.17 -16.75
N ASP A 399 14.27 -3.13 -16.29
CA ASP A 399 12.80 -3.03 -16.28
C ASP A 399 12.17 -2.91 -17.67
N ALA A 400 12.95 -2.47 -18.68
CA ALA A 400 12.56 -2.41 -20.09
C ALA A 400 13.73 -2.78 -21.02
N PHE A 401 13.52 -2.79 -22.34
CA PHE A 401 14.54 -3.13 -23.32
C PHE A 401 15.66 -2.07 -23.41
N PHE A 402 16.83 -2.48 -23.88
CA PHE A 402 17.91 -1.57 -24.23
C PHE A 402 17.68 -1.02 -25.64
N PRO A 403 17.46 0.30 -25.81
CA PRO A 403 17.24 0.89 -27.13
C PRO A 403 18.53 0.98 -27.98
N PHE A 404 19.70 0.98 -27.30
CA PHE A 404 21.02 1.09 -27.90
C PHE A 404 22.01 0.15 -27.17
N THR A 405 23.21 -0.03 -27.75
CA THR A 405 24.24 -0.89 -27.19
C THR A 405 25.10 -0.22 -26.11
N ASP A 406 24.96 1.09 -25.91
CA ASP A 406 25.74 1.91 -24.98
C ASP A 406 25.62 1.45 -23.51
N GLY A 407 24.38 1.27 -23.03
CA GLY A 407 24.11 0.76 -21.67
C GLY A 407 24.69 -0.64 -21.46
N ILE A 408 24.54 -1.54 -22.45
CA ILE A 408 25.08 -2.89 -22.39
C ILE A 408 26.61 -2.87 -22.35
N ASN A 409 27.25 -2.01 -23.13
CA ASN A 409 28.71 -1.88 -23.14
C ASN A 409 29.25 -1.46 -21.77
N ILE A 410 28.55 -0.59 -21.03
CA ILE A 410 28.91 -0.22 -19.64
C ILE A 410 28.85 -1.45 -18.73
N LEU A 411 27.78 -2.24 -18.82
CA LEU A 411 27.60 -3.46 -18.02
C LEU A 411 28.67 -4.51 -18.32
N ILE A 412 28.97 -4.73 -19.62
CA ILE A 412 30.01 -5.65 -20.08
C ILE A 412 31.39 -5.23 -19.54
N LYS A 413 31.77 -3.96 -19.71
CA LYS A 413 33.04 -3.41 -19.23
C LYS A 413 33.20 -3.52 -17.71
N ALA A 414 32.07 -3.49 -16.98
CA ALA A 414 32.07 -3.68 -15.54
C ALA A 414 32.27 -5.13 -15.09
N GLY A 415 32.06 -6.12 -15.99
CA GLY A 415 32.25 -7.54 -15.69
C GLY A 415 30.92 -8.33 -15.51
N VAL A 416 29.78 -7.72 -15.84
CA VAL A 416 28.47 -8.41 -15.88
C VAL A 416 28.54 -9.55 -16.91
N LYS A 417 28.01 -10.72 -16.56
CA LYS A 417 28.02 -11.92 -17.41
C LYS A 417 26.62 -12.41 -17.80
N THR A 418 25.61 -11.88 -17.18
CA THR A 418 24.21 -12.23 -17.52
C THR A 418 23.35 -10.99 -17.54
N ILE A 419 22.54 -10.83 -18.57
CA ILE A 419 21.59 -9.70 -18.69
C ILE A 419 20.19 -10.28 -18.89
N ILE A 420 19.21 -9.75 -18.14
CA ILE A 420 17.80 -10.04 -18.34
C ILE A 420 17.05 -8.74 -18.64
N GLN A 421 16.25 -8.74 -19.70
CA GLN A 421 15.45 -7.62 -20.17
C GLN A 421 14.20 -8.11 -20.89
N PRO A 422 13.20 -7.25 -21.14
CA PRO A 422 12.02 -7.62 -21.92
C PRO A 422 12.30 -8.03 -23.38
N GLY A 423 13.23 -7.36 -24.07
CA GLY A 423 13.32 -7.39 -25.53
C GLY A 423 12.22 -6.55 -26.18
N GLY A 424 12.14 -6.54 -27.49
CA GLY A 424 11.13 -5.81 -28.29
C GLY A 424 11.60 -4.45 -28.84
N SER A 425 12.91 -4.18 -28.80
CA SER A 425 13.51 -3.05 -29.51
C SER A 425 13.74 -3.39 -31.00
N ILE A 426 13.59 -2.40 -31.88
CA ILE A 426 13.99 -2.51 -33.28
C ILE A 426 15.48 -2.88 -33.39
N ARG A 427 16.30 -2.50 -32.42
CA ARG A 427 17.74 -2.77 -32.37
C ARG A 427 18.12 -3.98 -31.53
N ASP A 428 17.19 -4.89 -31.21
CA ASP A 428 17.48 -6.08 -30.43
C ASP A 428 18.61 -6.92 -31.03
N GLN A 429 18.69 -7.00 -32.37
CA GLN A 429 19.74 -7.77 -33.04
C GLN A 429 21.15 -7.18 -32.81
N GLU A 430 21.28 -5.84 -32.81
CA GLU A 430 22.56 -5.17 -32.50
C GLU A 430 22.99 -5.49 -31.06
N VAL A 431 22.05 -5.40 -30.14
CA VAL A 431 22.24 -5.68 -28.71
C VAL A 431 22.66 -7.15 -28.49
N ILE A 432 22.00 -8.11 -29.16
CA ILE A 432 22.33 -9.54 -29.11
C ILE A 432 23.73 -9.79 -29.68
N ASN A 433 24.10 -9.16 -30.79
CA ASN A 433 25.41 -9.30 -31.42
C ASN A 433 26.54 -8.85 -30.49
N VAL A 434 26.37 -7.70 -29.83
CA VAL A 434 27.32 -7.21 -28.81
C VAL A 434 27.44 -8.18 -27.63
N ALA A 435 26.31 -8.69 -27.12
CA ALA A 435 26.29 -9.65 -26.04
C ALA A 435 26.99 -10.97 -26.42
N ASN A 436 26.77 -11.48 -27.64
CA ASN A 436 27.45 -12.67 -28.16
C ASN A 436 28.98 -12.46 -28.29
N LYS A 437 29.41 -11.32 -28.82
CA LYS A 437 30.85 -10.97 -28.96
C LYS A 437 31.52 -10.94 -27.58
N ALA A 438 30.82 -10.44 -26.55
CA ALA A 438 31.33 -10.38 -25.18
C ALA A 438 31.12 -11.67 -24.37
N LYS A 439 30.60 -12.75 -25.00
CA LYS A 439 30.27 -14.00 -24.31
C LYS A 439 29.35 -13.81 -23.10
N ILE A 440 28.27 -13.01 -23.26
CA ILE A 440 27.27 -12.70 -22.25
C ILE A 440 26.04 -13.63 -22.46
N LYS A 441 25.45 -14.09 -21.34
CA LYS A 441 24.13 -14.74 -21.34
C LYS A 441 23.09 -13.65 -21.39
N MET A 442 22.23 -13.60 -22.42
CA MET A 442 21.12 -12.66 -22.49
C MET A 442 19.78 -13.38 -22.60
N LEU A 443 18.83 -12.95 -21.72
CA LEU A 443 17.49 -13.53 -21.68
C LEU A 443 16.46 -12.43 -21.92
N PHE A 444 15.46 -12.77 -22.73
CA PHE A 444 14.28 -11.94 -22.95
C PHE A 444 13.09 -12.50 -22.18
N THR A 445 12.36 -11.62 -21.52
CA THR A 445 11.17 -11.96 -20.72
C THR A 445 9.87 -11.76 -21.48
N GLY A 446 9.85 -10.89 -22.49
CA GLY A 446 8.64 -10.39 -23.14
C GLY A 446 7.75 -9.52 -22.24
N ILE A 447 8.19 -9.21 -21.01
CA ILE A 447 7.40 -8.49 -20.02
C ILE A 447 8.18 -7.27 -19.53
N ARG A 448 7.60 -6.08 -19.72
CA ARG A 448 8.11 -4.81 -19.20
C ARG A 448 7.55 -4.53 -17.81
N HIS A 449 8.36 -3.94 -16.94
CA HIS A 449 8.00 -3.62 -15.55
C HIS A 449 8.23 -2.14 -15.21
N PHE A 450 7.63 -1.21 -15.94
CA PHE A 450 7.69 0.19 -15.56
C PHE A 450 7.03 0.45 -14.20
N ASN A 451 7.68 1.28 -13.39
CA ASN A 451 7.24 1.72 -12.06
C ASN A 451 7.58 3.22 -11.89
N HIS A 452 6.60 4.09 -12.02
CA HIS A 452 6.76 5.55 -11.92
C HIS A 452 6.25 6.11 -10.59
#